data_d905af807a6ce713b1640d59d3798d91
#
_entry.id   d905af807a6ce713b1640d59d3798d91
#
_cell.length_a   1.000
_cell.length_b   1.000
_cell.length_c   1.000
_cell.angle_alpha   90.00
_cell.angle_beta   90.00
_cell.angle_gamma   90.00
#
_symmetry.space_group_name_H-M   'P 1'
#
loop_
_entity.id
_entity.type
_entity.pdbx_description
1 polymer ?
#
loop_
_entity_poly.entity_id
_entity_poly.type
_entity_poly.pdbx_seq_one_letter_code
_entity_poly.pdbx_strand_id
1 'polypeptide(L)'
;GKQLYLHNHQNPDETTKVTIFIAALTYSDYFYAEGMTECDIRNWIRVNNNALAYFGGVTPTITPDNCKVAVARNKDWISPVLNKDFQAWAEHNNTVLTPAKVKSPRWKPVVEGHVKIITMHILVDMEDMVFYSLDDLNRVLMEKVDAENRKPFEGLTYSRYDLFTTEEKETLLPLPPSRFEYLERKTVKVAQDFSFTFDKVHYSMPRKYLRQELEIRAGEKEIYVYNKHGDFIRTHKRSYTPKDWVIIPSDMPAEYKDYGYWTVPYFQQKASAIGPSTRALIDAVIRKYAYPVQSFRSCFGILRYAEKYSPEALERCCKDAVLAGRCNYSYICNTISTYHKEPLQSTMPQSSPNEDAATAVSGAYKDDDS
;
A
#
# COMPACT_ATOMS: atom_id res chain seq x y z
N GLY A 1 -13.95 6.75 -31.61
CA GLY A 1 -12.97 5.68 -31.92
C GLY A 1 -13.31 4.44 -31.10
N LYS A 2 -12.92 3.29 -31.59
CA LYS A 2 -13.12 2.01 -30.89
C LYS A 2 -12.40 2.04 -29.54
N GLN A 3 -13.01 1.44 -28.52
CA GLN A 3 -12.57 1.54 -27.13
C GLN A 3 -12.47 0.13 -26.56
N LEU A 4 -11.36 -0.19 -25.88
CA LEU A 4 -11.18 -1.45 -25.14
C LEU A 4 -11.56 -1.28 -23.67
N TYR A 5 -12.05 -2.36 -23.09
CA TYR A 5 -12.47 -2.43 -21.69
C TYR A 5 -11.91 -3.69 -21.03
N LEU A 6 -11.61 -3.58 -19.74
CA LEU A 6 -11.40 -4.73 -18.86
C LEU A 6 -12.71 -5.07 -18.19
N HIS A 7 -13.04 -6.34 -18.09
CA HIS A 7 -14.22 -6.85 -17.40
C HIS A 7 -13.88 -7.35 -16.01
N ASN A 8 -14.81 -7.17 -15.07
CA ASN A 8 -14.64 -7.70 -13.72
C ASN A 8 -15.10 -9.16 -13.69
N HIS A 9 -14.26 -10.08 -13.17
CA HIS A 9 -14.60 -11.50 -13.00
C HIS A 9 -15.85 -11.74 -12.14
N GLN A 10 -16.08 -10.89 -11.13
CA GLN A 10 -17.17 -11.05 -10.17
C GLN A 10 -18.46 -10.36 -10.63
N ASN A 11 -18.33 -9.32 -11.47
CA ASN A 11 -19.45 -8.54 -11.98
C ASN A 11 -19.17 -8.16 -13.45
N PRO A 12 -19.65 -8.97 -14.43
CA PRO A 12 -19.39 -8.75 -15.85
C PRO A 12 -19.90 -7.40 -16.39
N ASP A 13 -20.88 -6.78 -15.74
CA ASP A 13 -21.43 -5.46 -16.12
C ASP A 13 -20.51 -4.31 -15.71
N GLU A 14 -19.56 -4.57 -14.80
CA GLU A 14 -18.59 -3.59 -14.35
C GLU A 14 -17.36 -3.64 -15.24
N THR A 15 -17.17 -2.59 -16.04
CA THR A 15 -16.05 -2.48 -16.97
C THR A 15 -15.16 -1.29 -16.67
N THR A 16 -13.85 -1.47 -16.86
CA THR A 16 -12.85 -0.41 -16.75
C THR A 16 -12.33 -0.05 -18.13
N LYS A 17 -12.44 1.22 -18.50
CA LYS A 17 -11.96 1.74 -19.78
C LYS A 17 -10.43 1.70 -19.83
N VAL A 18 -9.87 1.22 -20.97
CA VAL A 18 -8.44 1.22 -21.25
C VAL A 18 -8.08 2.37 -22.20
N THR A 19 -7.10 3.18 -21.81
CA THR A 19 -6.51 4.20 -22.69
C THR A 19 -5.26 3.62 -23.34
N ILE A 20 -5.14 3.73 -24.67
CA ILE A 20 -3.98 3.23 -25.41
C ILE A 20 -2.96 4.36 -25.56
N PHE A 21 -1.76 4.13 -25.06
CA PHE A 21 -0.58 4.93 -25.31
C PHE A 21 0.09 4.46 -26.60
N ILE A 22 0.60 5.39 -27.40
CA ILE A 22 1.31 5.11 -28.65
C ILE A 22 2.58 5.96 -28.69
N ALA A 23 3.70 5.33 -28.97
CA ALA A 23 4.96 5.99 -29.30
C ALA A 23 5.45 5.50 -30.65
N ALA A 24 5.86 6.41 -31.52
CA ALA A 24 6.33 6.07 -32.86
C ALA A 24 7.62 6.82 -33.21
N LEU A 25 8.51 6.15 -33.91
CA LEU A 25 9.73 6.71 -34.48
C LEU A 25 9.37 7.37 -35.84
N THR A 26 9.96 8.52 -36.12
CA THR A 26 9.52 9.34 -37.24
C THR A 26 10.11 8.94 -38.58
N TYR A 27 11.20 8.17 -38.62
CA TYR A 27 11.85 7.77 -39.86
C TYR A 27 11.30 6.41 -40.35
N SER A 28 11.35 5.38 -39.52
CA SER A 28 10.91 4.03 -39.87
C SER A 28 9.41 3.79 -39.70
N ASP A 29 8.70 4.73 -39.10
CA ASP A 29 7.32 4.53 -38.64
C ASP A 29 7.18 3.32 -37.66
N TYR A 30 8.28 2.84 -37.08
CA TYR A 30 8.28 1.79 -36.09
C TYR A 30 7.65 2.28 -34.80
N PHE A 31 6.68 1.55 -34.26
CA PHE A 31 5.86 2.04 -33.16
C PHE A 31 5.67 1.01 -32.06
N TYR A 32 5.37 1.54 -30.89
CA TYR A 32 5.01 0.83 -29.67
C TYR A 32 3.62 1.27 -29.22
N ALA A 33 2.83 0.33 -28.64
CA ALA A 33 1.57 0.67 -28.00
C ALA A 33 1.38 -0.13 -26.72
N GLU A 34 0.75 0.52 -25.70
CA GLU A 34 0.45 -0.09 -24.40
C GLU A 34 -0.85 0.49 -23.84
N GLY A 35 -1.69 -0.38 -23.27
CA GLY A 35 -2.89 0.02 -22.55
C GLY A 35 -2.60 0.44 -21.11
N MET A 36 -3.38 1.40 -20.62
CA MET A 36 -3.38 1.82 -19.22
C MET A 36 -4.81 2.13 -18.76
N THR A 37 -5.12 1.82 -17.51
CA THR A 37 -6.45 2.09 -16.92
C THR A 37 -6.58 3.51 -16.39
N GLU A 38 -5.47 4.10 -15.98
CA GLU A 38 -5.40 5.49 -15.48
C GLU A 38 -4.33 6.27 -16.24
N CYS A 39 -4.69 7.44 -16.72
CA CYS A 39 -3.76 8.36 -17.40
C CYS A 39 -3.25 9.39 -16.38
N ASP A 40 -2.43 8.94 -15.43
CA ASP A 40 -1.71 9.75 -14.46
C ASP A 40 -0.22 9.85 -14.80
N ILE A 41 0.52 10.69 -14.09
CA ILE A 41 1.96 10.90 -14.35
C ILE A 41 2.80 9.64 -14.10
N ARG A 42 2.41 8.78 -13.15
CA ARG A 42 3.08 7.52 -12.84
C ARG A 42 2.99 6.56 -14.05
N ASN A 43 1.75 6.33 -14.52
CA ASN A 43 1.51 5.47 -15.67
C ASN A 43 2.10 6.04 -16.94
N TRP A 44 2.04 7.38 -17.12
CA TRP A 44 2.67 8.04 -18.25
C TRP A 44 4.18 7.81 -18.31
N ILE A 45 4.88 7.97 -17.19
CA ILE A 45 6.33 7.68 -17.11
C ILE A 45 6.59 6.18 -17.34
N ARG A 46 5.75 5.29 -16.79
CA ARG A 46 5.87 3.84 -16.97
C ARG A 46 5.80 3.44 -18.44
N VAL A 47 4.79 3.90 -19.17
CA VAL A 47 4.62 3.54 -20.59
C VAL A 47 5.71 4.15 -21.47
N ASN A 48 6.20 5.37 -21.18
CA ASN A 48 7.34 5.96 -21.87
C ASN A 48 8.64 5.16 -21.61
N ASN A 49 8.89 4.73 -20.37
CA ASN A 49 10.01 3.83 -20.06
C ASN A 49 9.92 2.51 -20.87
N ASN A 50 8.71 1.93 -20.97
CA ASN A 50 8.51 0.69 -21.72
C ASN A 50 8.74 0.90 -23.21
N ALA A 51 8.32 2.03 -23.76
CA ALA A 51 8.58 2.40 -25.15
C ALA A 51 10.08 2.51 -25.45
N LEU A 52 10.85 3.20 -24.59
CA LEU A 52 12.31 3.29 -24.76
C LEU A 52 12.98 1.91 -24.67
N ALA A 53 12.53 1.06 -23.75
CA ALA A 53 13.02 -0.31 -23.63
C ALA A 53 12.70 -1.15 -24.89
N TYR A 54 11.50 -0.98 -25.46
CA TYR A 54 11.08 -1.66 -26.70
C TYR A 54 11.93 -1.21 -27.90
N PHE A 55 12.19 0.08 -28.03
CA PHE A 55 13.08 0.60 -29.06
C PHE A 55 14.56 0.24 -28.84
N GLY A 56 14.92 -0.11 -27.60
CA GLY A 56 16.30 -0.44 -27.23
C GLY A 56 17.23 0.77 -27.18
N GLY A 57 16.68 1.99 -27.09
CA GLY A 57 17.44 3.24 -27.04
C GLY A 57 16.54 4.45 -26.82
N VAL A 58 17.15 5.62 -26.76
CA VAL A 58 16.48 6.90 -26.49
C VAL A 58 16.58 7.81 -27.72
N THR A 59 15.47 8.38 -28.15
CA THR A 59 15.49 9.41 -29.19
C THR A 59 16.02 10.74 -28.65
N PRO A 60 16.83 11.51 -29.37
CA PRO A 60 17.33 12.82 -28.93
C PRO A 60 16.22 13.79 -28.54
N THR A 61 15.07 13.68 -29.19
CA THR A 61 13.89 14.52 -28.95
C THR A 61 12.64 13.66 -28.90
N ILE A 62 11.73 14.02 -27.98
CA ILE A 62 10.39 13.42 -27.87
C ILE A 62 9.36 14.52 -27.93
N THR A 63 8.37 14.33 -28.81
CA THR A 63 7.25 15.27 -28.99
C THR A 63 5.99 14.68 -28.35
N PRO A 64 5.69 14.99 -27.09
CA PRO A 64 4.45 14.53 -26.47
C PRO A 64 3.27 15.27 -27.12
N ASP A 65 2.15 14.55 -27.33
CA ASP A 65 0.88 15.20 -27.61
C ASP A 65 0.45 16.06 -26.40
N ASN A 66 -0.40 17.06 -26.64
CA ASN A 66 -0.90 17.99 -25.61
C ASN A 66 -1.80 17.31 -24.55
N CYS A 67 -1.40 16.13 -24.08
CA CYS A 67 -2.13 15.47 -23.02
C CYS A 67 -1.88 16.20 -21.67
N LYS A 68 -2.94 16.37 -20.88
CA LYS A 68 -2.89 17.13 -19.62
C LYS A 68 -1.86 16.59 -18.62
N VAL A 69 -1.42 15.36 -18.77
CA VAL A 69 -0.44 14.70 -17.91
C VAL A 69 0.98 15.14 -18.23
N ALA A 70 1.30 15.26 -19.52
CA ALA A 70 2.62 15.69 -20.00
C ALA A 70 2.80 17.21 -19.90
N VAL A 71 1.71 17.98 -20.11
CA VAL A 71 1.73 19.46 -20.17
C VAL A 71 0.81 20.01 -19.09
N ALA A 72 1.39 20.56 -18.03
CA ALA A 72 0.65 21.07 -16.86
C ALA A 72 -0.23 22.29 -17.16
N ARG A 73 0.21 23.18 -18.07
CA ARG A 73 -0.55 24.35 -18.59
C ARG A 73 -0.04 24.74 -19.95
N ASN A 74 -0.97 24.93 -20.88
CA ASN A 74 -0.69 25.50 -22.20
C ASN A 74 -1.53 26.79 -22.35
N LYS A 75 -1.21 27.84 -21.56
CA LYS A 75 -1.91 29.13 -21.63
C LYS A 75 -1.33 30.07 -22.67
N ASP A 76 -0.04 29.96 -22.99
CA ASP A 76 0.63 30.80 -23.94
C ASP A 76 1.38 29.98 -24.98
N TRP A 77 1.18 30.32 -26.25
CA TRP A 77 1.75 29.68 -27.44
C TRP A 77 3.30 29.63 -27.47
N ILE A 78 3.95 30.29 -26.53
CA ILE A 78 5.40 30.53 -26.54
C ILE A 78 6.16 29.59 -25.58
N SER A 79 5.52 29.13 -24.48
CA SER A 79 6.19 28.27 -23.48
C SER A 79 5.19 27.34 -22.80
N PRO A 80 4.95 26.15 -23.34
CA PRO A 80 4.16 25.14 -22.61
C PRO A 80 4.87 24.76 -21.30
N VAL A 81 4.16 24.85 -20.19
CA VAL A 81 4.70 24.39 -18.90
C VAL A 81 4.59 22.87 -18.84
N LEU A 82 5.70 22.20 -18.99
CA LEU A 82 5.80 20.74 -18.85
C LEU A 82 5.56 20.31 -17.39
N ASN A 83 5.07 19.11 -17.22
CA ASN A 83 5.02 18.47 -15.92
C ASN A 83 6.47 18.27 -15.41
N LYS A 84 6.76 18.72 -14.20
CA LYS A 84 8.13 18.67 -13.63
C LYS A 84 8.68 17.25 -13.52
N ASP A 85 7.81 16.28 -13.20
CA ASP A 85 8.25 14.89 -13.08
C ASP A 85 8.54 14.28 -14.45
N PHE A 86 7.78 14.67 -15.49
CA PHE A 86 8.07 14.25 -16.86
C PHE A 86 9.33 14.94 -17.42
N GLN A 87 9.59 16.17 -17.00
CA GLN A 87 10.85 16.85 -17.34
C GLN A 87 12.04 16.16 -16.67
N ALA A 88 11.94 15.81 -15.38
CA ALA A 88 12.98 15.04 -14.68
C ALA A 88 13.20 13.66 -15.34
N TRP A 89 12.13 13.01 -15.81
CA TRP A 89 12.24 11.78 -16.61
C TRP A 89 13.03 12.00 -17.91
N ALA A 90 12.77 13.08 -18.61
CA ALA A 90 13.48 13.40 -19.85
C ALA A 90 14.97 13.71 -19.61
N GLU A 91 15.28 14.48 -18.58
CA GLU A 91 16.65 14.77 -18.15
C GLU A 91 17.42 13.48 -17.79
N HIS A 92 16.79 12.57 -17.06
CA HIS A 92 17.38 11.27 -16.71
C HIS A 92 17.70 10.42 -17.94
N ASN A 93 16.83 10.46 -18.95
CA ASN A 93 17.00 9.71 -20.20
C ASN A 93 17.82 10.47 -21.25
N ASN A 94 18.35 11.64 -20.91
CA ASN A 94 19.14 12.48 -21.80
C ASN A 94 18.41 12.83 -23.13
N THR A 95 17.11 13.11 -23.04
CA THR A 95 16.24 13.49 -24.16
C THR A 95 15.60 14.85 -23.93
N VAL A 96 15.23 15.53 -25.00
CA VAL A 96 14.57 16.84 -24.93
C VAL A 96 13.09 16.71 -25.28
N LEU A 97 12.23 17.22 -24.40
CA LEU A 97 10.80 17.29 -24.67
C LEU A 97 10.48 18.52 -25.51
N THR A 98 9.93 18.29 -26.68
CA THR A 98 9.50 19.36 -27.64
C THR A 98 7.99 19.27 -27.86
N PRO A 99 7.16 19.85 -26.96
CA PRO A 99 5.72 19.75 -27.08
C PRO A 99 5.23 20.27 -28.45
N ALA A 100 4.31 19.54 -29.06
CA ALA A 100 3.75 19.93 -30.36
C ALA A 100 3.08 21.32 -30.27
N LYS A 101 3.51 22.24 -31.11
CA LYS A 101 2.83 23.55 -31.24
C LYS A 101 1.38 23.30 -31.65
N VAL A 102 0.43 23.82 -30.90
CA VAL A 102 -0.98 23.81 -31.25
C VAL A 102 -1.10 24.53 -32.64
N LYS A 103 -1.48 23.82 -33.70
CA LYS A 103 -1.57 24.26 -35.09
C LYS A 103 -0.28 24.17 -35.94
N SER A 104 0.68 23.31 -35.63
CA SER A 104 1.78 23.02 -36.54
C SER A 104 1.43 21.80 -37.42
N PRO A 105 1.16 21.96 -38.73
CA PRO A 105 0.63 20.88 -39.57
C PRO A 105 1.65 19.79 -39.89
N ARG A 106 2.95 19.98 -39.61
CA ARG A 106 4.01 19.07 -40.08
C ARG A 106 4.23 17.83 -39.25
N TRP A 107 3.87 17.81 -37.95
CA TRP A 107 4.13 16.70 -37.02
C TRP A 107 2.90 15.86 -36.68
N LYS A 108 1.70 16.41 -36.91
CA LYS A 108 0.42 15.73 -36.70
C LYS A 108 0.18 14.52 -37.61
N PRO A 109 0.55 14.53 -38.90
CA PRO A 109 0.20 13.43 -39.78
C PRO A 109 0.79 12.09 -39.39
N VAL A 110 2.00 12.05 -38.81
CA VAL A 110 2.67 10.81 -38.41
C VAL A 110 1.93 10.15 -37.25
N VAL A 111 1.68 10.89 -36.15
CA VAL A 111 0.95 10.33 -34.98
C VAL A 111 -0.50 10.02 -35.31
N GLU A 112 -1.19 10.90 -36.09
CA GLU A 112 -2.55 10.64 -36.54
C GLU A 112 -2.62 9.41 -37.46
N GLY A 113 -1.60 9.19 -38.31
CA GLY A 113 -1.46 7.98 -39.13
C GLY A 113 -1.37 6.70 -38.25
N HIS A 114 -0.53 6.71 -37.23
CA HIS A 114 -0.39 5.56 -36.32
C HIS A 114 -1.64 5.32 -35.49
N VAL A 115 -2.28 6.37 -34.97
CA VAL A 115 -3.59 6.24 -34.28
C VAL A 115 -4.61 5.59 -35.22
N LYS A 116 -4.63 5.96 -36.52
CA LYS A 116 -5.52 5.34 -37.50
C LYS A 116 -5.19 3.86 -37.72
N ILE A 117 -3.91 3.50 -37.89
CA ILE A 117 -3.46 2.10 -38.03
C ILE A 117 -3.88 1.27 -36.82
N ILE A 118 -3.56 1.74 -35.64
CA ILE A 118 -3.94 1.03 -34.40
C ILE A 118 -5.46 0.89 -34.31
N THR A 119 -6.20 1.97 -34.55
CA THR A 119 -7.67 1.93 -34.45
C THR A 119 -8.31 1.02 -35.49
N MET A 120 -7.84 1.03 -36.75
CA MET A 120 -8.49 0.32 -37.85
C MET A 120 -7.98 -1.09 -38.07
N HIS A 121 -6.74 -1.42 -37.69
CA HIS A 121 -6.16 -2.73 -37.92
C HIS A 121 -6.08 -3.54 -36.61
N ILE A 122 -5.66 -2.91 -35.50
CA ILE A 122 -5.40 -3.63 -34.26
C ILE A 122 -6.65 -3.68 -33.37
N LEU A 123 -7.27 -2.52 -33.08
CA LEU A 123 -8.41 -2.49 -32.16
C LEU A 123 -9.66 -3.14 -32.77
N VAL A 124 -9.79 -3.16 -34.10
CA VAL A 124 -10.87 -3.90 -34.78
C VAL A 124 -10.74 -5.39 -34.51
N ASP A 125 -9.54 -5.94 -34.68
CA ASP A 125 -9.28 -7.35 -34.43
C ASP A 125 -9.42 -7.76 -32.95
N MET A 126 -9.36 -6.81 -32.03
CA MET A 126 -9.48 -7.04 -30.60
C MET A 126 -10.90 -6.75 -30.07
N GLU A 127 -11.82 -6.27 -30.90
CA GLU A 127 -13.15 -5.80 -30.48
C GLU A 127 -14.01 -6.92 -29.87
N ASP A 128 -13.90 -8.15 -30.41
CA ASP A 128 -14.66 -9.29 -29.93
C ASP A 128 -13.94 -10.06 -28.78
N MET A 129 -12.77 -9.59 -28.37
CA MET A 129 -12.00 -10.20 -27.30
C MET A 129 -12.42 -9.66 -25.95
N VAL A 130 -12.58 -10.55 -24.95
CA VAL A 130 -12.89 -10.17 -23.58
C VAL A 130 -11.62 -10.28 -22.74
N PHE A 131 -11.23 -9.19 -22.07
CA PHE A 131 -10.05 -9.12 -21.22
C PHE A 131 -10.46 -8.88 -19.77
N TYR A 132 -9.85 -9.66 -18.88
CA TYR A 132 -10.03 -9.55 -17.44
C TYR A 132 -8.82 -8.95 -16.71
N SER A 133 -7.68 -8.87 -17.38
CA SER A 133 -6.47 -8.26 -16.85
C SER A 133 -5.83 -7.31 -17.88
N LEU A 134 -5.18 -6.26 -17.36
CA LEU A 134 -4.43 -5.33 -18.20
C LEU A 134 -3.21 -6.00 -18.85
N ASP A 135 -2.61 -6.97 -18.17
CA ASP A 135 -1.44 -7.70 -18.65
C ASP A 135 -1.78 -8.58 -19.87
N ASP A 136 -2.93 -9.29 -19.82
CA ASP A 136 -3.40 -10.09 -20.97
C ASP A 136 -3.74 -9.20 -22.17
N LEU A 137 -4.42 -8.07 -21.93
CA LEU A 137 -4.72 -7.11 -22.98
C LEU A 137 -3.44 -6.59 -23.61
N ASN A 138 -2.46 -6.17 -22.80
CA ASN A 138 -1.19 -5.63 -23.30
C ASN A 138 -0.36 -6.68 -24.04
N ARG A 139 -0.38 -7.94 -23.61
CA ARG A 139 0.27 -9.04 -24.32
C ARG A 139 -0.29 -9.20 -25.73
N VAL A 140 -1.63 -9.28 -25.87
CA VAL A 140 -2.28 -9.42 -27.17
C VAL A 140 -2.07 -8.18 -28.04
N LEU A 141 -2.15 -6.98 -27.43
CA LEU A 141 -1.87 -5.72 -28.12
C LEU A 141 -0.45 -5.71 -28.70
N MET A 142 0.55 -6.11 -27.93
CA MET A 142 1.94 -6.16 -28.37
C MET A 142 2.18 -7.19 -29.49
N GLU A 143 1.57 -8.38 -29.40
CA GLU A 143 1.64 -9.38 -30.49
C GLU A 143 1.15 -8.79 -31.82
N LYS A 144 0.04 -8.02 -31.76
CA LYS A 144 -0.51 -7.37 -32.97
C LYS A 144 0.33 -6.17 -33.43
N VAL A 145 0.90 -5.39 -32.52
CA VAL A 145 1.85 -4.30 -32.84
C VAL A 145 3.08 -4.88 -33.54
N ASP A 146 3.65 -5.96 -33.03
CA ASP A 146 4.81 -6.61 -33.64
C ASP A 146 4.49 -7.16 -35.05
N ALA A 147 3.31 -7.76 -35.21
CA ALA A 147 2.85 -8.24 -36.52
C ALA A 147 2.70 -7.08 -37.53
N GLU A 148 2.09 -5.96 -37.11
CA GLU A 148 1.91 -4.80 -37.98
C GLU A 148 3.25 -4.08 -38.31
N ASN A 149 4.18 -4.04 -37.35
CA ASN A 149 5.52 -3.50 -37.57
C ASN A 149 6.36 -4.33 -38.56
N ARG A 150 6.10 -5.65 -38.63
CA ARG A 150 6.76 -6.58 -39.58
C ARG A 150 6.06 -6.70 -40.94
N LYS A 151 4.87 -6.14 -41.06
CA LYS A 151 4.12 -6.14 -42.31
C LYS A 151 4.80 -5.19 -43.32
N PRO A 152 5.13 -5.68 -44.53
CA PRO A 152 5.69 -4.82 -45.58
C PRO A 152 4.77 -3.65 -45.86
N PHE A 153 5.37 -2.50 -46.18
CA PHE A 153 4.61 -1.36 -46.72
C PHE A 153 3.93 -1.72 -48.03
N GLU A 154 2.81 -1.08 -48.31
CA GLU A 154 2.07 -1.35 -49.54
C GLU A 154 2.95 -1.09 -50.77
N GLY A 155 3.09 -2.14 -51.61
CA GLY A 155 3.92 -2.10 -52.81
C GLY A 155 5.44 -2.16 -52.60
N LEU A 156 5.89 -2.40 -51.33
CA LEU A 156 7.32 -2.48 -50.99
C LEU A 156 7.68 -3.86 -50.42
N THR A 157 8.97 -4.17 -50.41
CA THR A 157 9.50 -5.45 -49.92
C THR A 157 10.02 -5.37 -48.48
N TYR A 158 10.03 -4.19 -47.88
CA TYR A 158 10.52 -3.95 -46.51
C TYR A 158 9.40 -3.42 -45.61
N SER A 159 9.56 -3.64 -44.34
CA SER A 159 8.64 -3.28 -43.27
C SER A 159 9.19 -2.13 -42.40
N ARG A 160 8.38 -1.65 -41.44
CA ARG A 160 8.81 -0.70 -40.42
C ARG A 160 9.98 -1.27 -39.60
N TYR A 161 9.89 -2.56 -39.24
CA TYR A 161 10.94 -3.24 -38.52
C TYR A 161 12.26 -3.30 -39.31
N ASP A 162 12.20 -3.53 -40.60
CA ASP A 162 13.40 -3.58 -41.45
C ASP A 162 14.07 -2.21 -41.49
N LEU A 163 13.35 -1.14 -41.73
CA LEU A 163 13.89 0.23 -41.74
C LEU A 163 14.45 0.60 -40.36
N PHE A 164 13.74 0.26 -39.27
CA PHE A 164 14.23 0.49 -37.93
C PHE A 164 15.55 -0.19 -37.70
N THR A 165 15.65 -1.47 -37.97
CA THR A 165 16.84 -2.28 -37.63
C THR A 165 18.06 -1.99 -38.48
N THR A 166 17.85 -1.58 -39.75
CA THR A 166 18.94 -1.29 -40.71
C THR A 166 19.46 0.14 -40.65
N GLU A 167 18.60 1.11 -40.31
CA GLU A 167 18.97 2.53 -40.46
C GLU A 167 18.76 3.37 -39.20
N GLU A 168 17.65 3.18 -38.44
CA GLU A 168 17.28 4.11 -37.38
C GLU A 168 17.85 3.69 -36.00
N LYS A 169 17.94 2.39 -35.77
CA LYS A 169 18.36 1.86 -34.45
C LYS A 169 19.70 2.37 -33.97
N GLU A 170 20.68 2.50 -34.88
CA GLU A 170 22.02 2.98 -34.53
C GLU A 170 22.10 4.48 -34.24
N THR A 171 21.04 5.24 -34.61
CA THR A 171 20.92 6.67 -34.30
C THR A 171 20.39 6.96 -32.91
N LEU A 172 19.86 5.95 -32.23
CA LEU A 172 19.33 6.10 -30.87
C LEU A 172 20.47 6.26 -29.86
N LEU A 173 20.25 7.12 -28.88
CA LEU A 173 21.14 7.23 -27.72
C LEU A 173 21.01 5.96 -26.84
N PRO A 174 22.07 5.57 -26.12
CA PRO A 174 22.02 4.44 -25.23
C PRO A 174 21.01 4.67 -24.09
N LEU A 175 20.35 3.59 -23.67
CA LEU A 175 19.51 3.63 -22.47
C LEU A 175 20.37 3.97 -21.23
N PRO A 176 19.84 4.72 -20.27
CA PRO A 176 20.55 5.00 -19.03
C PRO A 176 20.78 3.68 -18.23
N PRO A 177 21.82 3.62 -17.38
CA PRO A 177 22.15 2.43 -16.60
C PRO A 177 21.04 1.93 -15.68
N SER A 178 20.17 2.85 -15.24
CA SER A 178 18.99 2.54 -14.43
C SER A 178 17.75 3.15 -15.05
N ARG A 179 16.65 2.44 -14.97
CA ARG A 179 15.34 2.93 -15.38
C ARG A 179 14.91 4.07 -14.45
N PHE A 180 14.34 5.14 -14.99
CA PHE A 180 13.77 6.21 -14.18
C PHE A 180 12.59 5.68 -13.36
N GLU A 181 12.62 5.89 -12.06
CA GLU A 181 11.54 5.53 -11.15
C GLU A 181 10.79 6.79 -10.72
N TYR A 182 9.49 6.82 -10.97
CA TYR A 182 8.64 7.89 -10.46
C TYR A 182 8.43 7.71 -8.97
N LEU A 183 8.79 8.73 -8.20
CA LEU A 183 8.64 8.75 -6.75
C LEU A 183 7.55 9.76 -6.36
N GLU A 184 6.40 9.25 -5.95
CA GLU A 184 5.33 10.07 -5.41
C GLU A 184 5.76 10.69 -4.07
N ARG A 185 5.74 12.01 -3.97
CA ARG A 185 6.12 12.73 -2.75
C ARG A 185 4.91 13.07 -1.90
N LYS A 186 4.96 12.76 -0.62
CA LYS A 186 3.91 13.08 0.33
C LYS A 186 4.48 13.39 1.70
N THR A 187 3.93 14.39 2.37
CA THR A 187 4.22 14.64 3.78
C THR A 187 3.27 13.82 4.64
N VAL A 188 3.82 13.10 5.62
CA VAL A 188 3.08 12.25 6.55
C VAL A 188 3.48 12.59 7.98
N LYS A 189 2.57 12.35 8.94
CA LYS A 189 2.85 12.54 10.37
C LYS A 189 2.91 11.18 11.06
N VAL A 190 3.94 10.96 11.88
CA VAL A 190 4.06 9.73 12.67
C VAL A 190 3.05 9.76 13.81
N ALA A 191 2.15 8.79 13.84
CA ALA A 191 1.10 8.66 14.83
C ALA A 191 1.63 8.09 16.17
N GLN A 192 0.74 8.02 17.20
CA GLN A 192 1.12 7.52 18.54
C GLN A 192 1.46 6.04 18.59
N ASP A 193 1.07 5.29 17.58
CA ASP A 193 1.39 3.87 17.39
C ASP A 193 2.73 3.65 16.67
N PHE A 194 3.56 4.69 16.58
CA PHE A 194 4.86 4.67 15.90
C PHE A 194 4.77 4.28 14.43
N SER A 195 3.69 4.65 13.76
CA SER A 195 3.50 4.43 12.33
C SER A 195 3.09 5.71 11.60
N PHE A 196 3.28 5.71 10.28
CA PHE A 196 2.57 6.61 9.37
C PHE A 196 1.71 5.79 8.40
N THR A 197 0.69 6.43 7.86
CA THR A 197 -0.21 5.78 6.89
C THR A 197 0.03 6.35 5.50
N PHE A 198 0.23 5.46 4.53
CA PHE A 198 0.29 5.79 3.11
C PHE A 198 -0.50 4.73 2.31
N ASP A 199 -1.35 5.15 1.38
CA ASP A 199 -2.24 4.29 0.58
C ASP A 199 -3.04 3.26 1.41
N LYS A 200 -3.52 3.67 2.59
CA LYS A 200 -4.25 2.83 3.56
C LYS A 200 -3.40 1.70 4.19
N VAL A 201 -2.08 1.74 4.05
CA VAL A 201 -1.12 0.82 4.67
C VAL A 201 -0.35 1.55 5.77
N HIS A 202 -0.05 0.85 6.87
CA HIS A 202 0.69 1.39 8.00
C HIS A 202 2.16 0.96 7.93
N TYR A 203 3.07 1.93 8.10
CA TYR A 203 4.52 1.71 8.06
C TYR A 203 5.15 2.14 9.38
N SER A 204 5.89 1.24 10.03
CA SER A 204 6.49 1.52 11.33
C SER A 204 7.61 2.56 11.26
N MET A 205 7.76 3.34 12.34
CA MET A 205 8.84 4.32 12.50
C MET A 205 9.47 4.24 13.89
N PRO A 206 10.77 4.52 14.05
CA PRO A 206 11.39 4.60 15.35
C PRO A 206 10.72 5.65 16.25
N ARG A 207 10.62 5.35 17.55
CA ARG A 207 9.99 6.22 18.57
C ARG A 207 10.48 7.67 18.54
N LYS A 208 11.74 7.91 18.17
CA LYS A 208 12.31 9.27 18.10
C LYS A 208 11.62 10.21 17.10
N TYR A 209 10.87 9.62 16.12
CA TYR A 209 10.11 10.39 15.12
C TYR A 209 8.63 10.58 15.50
N LEU A 210 8.23 10.15 16.70
CA LEU A 210 6.86 10.30 17.18
C LEU A 210 6.36 11.74 17.02
N ARG A 211 5.17 11.91 16.40
CA ARG A 211 4.51 13.19 16.12
C ARG A 211 5.26 14.13 15.16
N GLN A 212 6.38 13.70 14.59
CA GLN A 212 7.10 14.50 13.59
C GLN A 212 6.45 14.35 12.22
N GLU A 213 6.60 15.38 11.41
CA GLU A 213 6.28 15.35 9.99
C GLU A 213 7.49 14.86 9.22
N LEU A 214 7.27 13.92 8.32
CA LEU A 214 8.28 13.28 7.47
C LEU A 214 7.86 13.40 6.02
N GLU A 215 8.83 13.55 5.12
CA GLU A 215 8.61 13.44 3.68
C GLU A 215 8.80 11.97 3.28
N ILE A 216 7.83 11.41 2.59
CA ILE A 216 7.97 10.11 1.95
C ILE A 216 8.08 10.29 0.43
N ARG A 217 8.88 9.45 -0.18
CA ARG A 217 9.00 9.27 -1.64
C ARG A 217 8.69 7.82 -1.93
N ALA A 218 7.48 7.60 -2.49
CA ALA A 218 6.97 6.26 -2.73
C ALA A 218 7.18 5.87 -4.19
N GLY A 219 8.03 4.89 -4.40
CA GLY A 219 8.26 4.21 -5.67
C GLY A 219 7.30 3.03 -5.86
N GLU A 220 7.53 2.25 -6.89
CA GLU A 220 6.72 1.07 -7.19
C GLU A 220 6.91 -0.05 -6.14
N LYS A 221 8.13 -0.27 -5.69
CA LYS A 221 8.48 -1.38 -4.76
C LYS A 221 8.82 -0.91 -3.35
N GLU A 222 9.27 0.33 -3.21
CA GLU A 222 9.84 0.87 -1.98
C GLU A 222 9.29 2.24 -1.64
N ILE A 223 9.29 2.56 -0.36
CA ILE A 223 8.96 3.86 0.19
C ILE A 223 10.19 4.37 0.94
N TYR A 224 10.76 5.45 0.45
CA TYR A 224 11.90 6.14 1.05
C TYR A 224 11.38 7.21 1.99
N VAL A 225 11.89 7.23 3.22
CA VAL A 225 11.47 8.18 4.26
C VAL A 225 12.59 9.16 4.56
N TYR A 226 12.25 10.44 4.59
CA TYR A 226 13.16 11.55 4.84
C TYR A 226 12.63 12.43 5.98
N ASN A 227 13.52 13.09 6.68
CA ASN A 227 13.13 14.11 7.63
C ASN A 227 12.78 15.43 6.92
N LYS A 228 12.31 16.41 7.66
CA LYS A 228 11.96 17.75 7.14
C LYS A 228 13.15 18.54 6.54
N HIS A 229 14.38 18.11 6.79
CA HIS A 229 15.60 18.70 6.25
C HIS A 229 16.08 18.01 4.97
N GLY A 230 15.40 16.94 4.55
CA GLY A 230 15.76 16.15 3.38
C GLY A 230 16.76 15.04 3.67
N ASP A 231 17.11 14.79 4.93
CA ASP A 231 18.01 13.68 5.28
C ASP A 231 17.26 12.36 5.21
N PHE A 232 17.89 11.38 4.58
CA PHE A 232 17.35 10.03 4.47
C PHE A 232 17.30 9.34 5.84
N ILE A 233 16.16 8.72 6.15
CA ILE A 233 15.95 7.98 7.40
C ILE A 233 16.02 6.48 7.13
N ARG A 234 15.18 5.98 6.20
CA ARG A 234 15.06 4.56 5.89
C ARG A 234 14.23 4.27 4.65
N THR A 235 14.21 3.01 4.28
CA THR A 235 13.35 2.44 3.25
C THR A 235 12.39 1.41 3.87
N HIS A 236 11.15 1.37 3.38
CA HIS A 236 10.18 0.29 3.61
C HIS A 236 9.87 -0.40 2.29
N LYS A 237 9.64 -1.70 2.33
CA LYS A 237 9.01 -2.41 1.20
C LYS A 237 7.57 -1.92 1.07
N ARG A 238 7.16 -1.49 -0.14
CA ARG A 238 5.79 -1.04 -0.36
C ARG A 238 4.82 -2.21 -0.34
N SER A 239 3.72 -2.09 0.39
CA SER A 239 2.56 -2.97 0.33
C SER A 239 1.40 -2.26 -0.36
N TYR A 240 0.60 -3.00 -1.12
CA TYR A 240 -0.61 -2.53 -1.80
C TYR A 240 -1.88 -3.11 -1.17
N THR A 241 -1.74 -3.93 -0.12
CA THR A 241 -2.86 -4.52 0.60
C THR A 241 -3.43 -3.50 1.58
N PRO A 242 -4.65 -3.00 1.40
CA PRO A 242 -5.24 -2.02 2.31
C PRO A 242 -5.28 -2.54 3.75
N LYS A 243 -4.95 -1.66 4.71
CA LYS A 243 -4.88 -1.95 6.16
C LYS A 243 -3.74 -2.90 6.57
N ASP A 244 -2.82 -3.20 5.66
CA ASP A 244 -1.61 -3.96 6.00
C ASP A 244 -0.68 -3.16 6.91
N TRP A 245 0.20 -3.88 7.61
CA TRP A 245 1.22 -3.32 8.50
C TRP A 245 2.60 -3.80 8.07
N VAL A 246 3.42 -2.87 7.61
CA VAL A 246 4.83 -3.09 7.30
C VAL A 246 5.65 -2.66 8.51
N ILE A 247 6.02 -3.64 9.34
CA ILE A 247 6.70 -3.41 10.61
C ILE A 247 8.17 -3.80 10.49
N ILE A 248 9.07 -2.89 10.88
CA ILE A 248 10.48 -3.19 11.08
C ILE A 248 10.69 -3.46 12.58
N PRO A 249 11.12 -4.66 12.98
CA PRO A 249 11.19 -5.06 14.40
C PRO A 249 12.05 -4.13 15.27
N SER A 250 13.08 -3.50 14.70
CA SER A 250 13.95 -2.55 15.41
C SER A 250 13.25 -1.25 15.83
N ASP A 251 12.09 -0.92 15.27
CA ASP A 251 11.35 0.30 15.58
C ASP A 251 10.56 0.18 16.89
N MET A 252 10.35 -1.03 17.33
CA MET A 252 9.66 -1.27 18.57
C MET A 252 10.55 -0.88 19.75
N PRO A 253 10.00 -0.14 20.76
CA PRO A 253 10.72 0.16 22.00
C PRO A 253 11.28 -1.11 22.64
N ALA A 254 12.38 -0.98 23.42
CA ALA A 254 13.02 -2.14 24.07
C ALA A 254 12.06 -2.91 24.99
N GLU A 255 11.10 -2.22 25.60
CA GLU A 255 9.98 -2.79 26.36
C GLU A 255 9.05 -3.67 25.50
N TYR A 256 9.13 -3.54 24.16
CA TYR A 256 8.37 -4.29 23.16
C TYR A 256 9.26 -5.15 22.25
N LYS A 257 10.59 -5.20 22.49
CA LYS A 257 11.51 -6.07 21.73
C LYS A 257 11.22 -7.55 21.98
N ASP A 258 10.68 -7.88 23.14
CA ASP A 258 10.10 -9.21 23.40
C ASP A 258 8.82 -9.47 22.59
N TYR A 259 8.28 -8.44 21.94
CA TYR A 259 7.04 -8.46 21.15
C TYR A 259 7.26 -8.52 19.64
N GLY A 260 8.48 -8.74 19.17
CA GLY A 260 8.77 -9.03 17.76
C GLY A 260 8.02 -10.25 17.21
N TYR A 261 7.21 -10.87 18.09
CA TYR A 261 6.38 -12.04 17.83
C TYR A 261 4.91 -11.83 18.22
N TRP A 262 4.37 -10.60 18.11
CA TRP A 262 2.93 -10.41 18.27
C TRP A 262 2.18 -11.19 17.19
N THR A 263 1.97 -12.43 17.52
CA THR A 263 1.21 -13.38 16.71
C THR A 263 -0.01 -13.83 17.49
N VAL A 264 -1.02 -14.33 16.81
CA VAL A 264 -2.18 -14.95 17.46
C VAL A 264 -1.74 -15.99 18.50
N PRO A 265 -0.83 -16.94 18.19
CA PRO A 265 -0.31 -17.91 19.17
C PRO A 265 0.32 -17.26 20.41
N TYR A 266 1.05 -16.16 20.25
CA TYR A 266 1.66 -15.44 21.39
C TYR A 266 0.60 -14.96 22.38
N PHE A 267 -0.43 -14.23 21.92
CA PHE A 267 -1.50 -13.73 22.78
C PHE A 267 -2.29 -14.87 23.41
N GLN A 268 -2.50 -15.93 22.67
CA GLN A 268 -3.15 -17.12 23.12
C GLN A 268 -2.39 -17.83 24.23
N GLN A 269 -1.08 -17.96 24.11
CA GLN A 269 -0.22 -18.57 25.12
C GLN A 269 -0.20 -17.72 26.41
N LYS A 270 -0.02 -16.41 26.29
CA LYS A 270 -0.04 -15.49 27.44
C LYS A 270 -1.39 -15.49 28.15
N ALA A 271 -2.49 -15.50 27.42
CA ALA A 271 -3.83 -15.58 28.00
C ALA A 271 -4.08 -16.94 28.72
N SER A 272 -3.62 -18.05 28.14
CA SER A 272 -3.73 -19.38 28.73
C SER A 272 -2.94 -19.50 30.02
N ALA A 273 -1.82 -18.79 30.18
CA ALA A 273 -1.04 -18.76 31.43
C ALA A 273 -1.77 -18.01 32.55
N ILE A 274 -2.74 -17.15 32.25
CA ILE A 274 -3.57 -16.45 33.22
C ILE A 274 -4.79 -17.32 33.58
N GLY A 275 -5.52 -17.79 32.56
CA GLY A 275 -6.65 -18.68 32.77
C GLY A 275 -7.51 -18.91 31.53
N PRO A 276 -8.43 -19.89 31.59
CA PRO A 276 -9.26 -20.28 30.44
C PRO A 276 -10.24 -19.20 30.00
N SER A 277 -10.78 -18.40 30.92
CA SER A 277 -11.71 -17.32 30.56
C SER A 277 -10.98 -16.14 29.90
N THR A 278 -9.77 -15.83 30.37
CA THR A 278 -8.90 -14.85 29.71
C THR A 278 -8.56 -15.30 28.30
N ARG A 279 -8.24 -16.59 28.11
CA ARG A 279 -8.01 -17.16 26.78
C ARG A 279 -9.24 -17.03 25.89
N ALA A 280 -10.42 -17.41 26.36
CA ALA A 280 -11.66 -17.32 25.61
C ALA A 280 -11.98 -15.88 25.21
N LEU A 281 -11.75 -14.91 26.10
CA LEU A 281 -11.94 -13.49 25.84
C LEU A 281 -10.97 -12.98 24.76
N ILE A 282 -9.68 -13.32 24.85
CA ILE A 282 -8.67 -12.93 23.85
C ILE A 282 -9.02 -13.52 22.49
N ASP A 283 -9.43 -14.78 22.40
CA ASP A 283 -9.87 -15.40 21.16
C ASP A 283 -11.13 -14.71 20.58
N ALA A 284 -12.06 -14.28 21.43
CA ALA A 284 -13.24 -13.52 21.00
C ALA A 284 -12.87 -12.13 20.48
N VAL A 285 -11.93 -11.44 21.14
CA VAL A 285 -11.42 -10.14 20.68
C VAL A 285 -10.73 -10.27 19.33
N ILE A 286 -9.90 -11.31 19.13
CA ILE A 286 -9.20 -11.56 17.86
C ILE A 286 -10.20 -11.83 16.72
N ARG A 287 -11.20 -12.68 16.97
CA ARG A 287 -12.23 -13.05 15.97
C ARG A 287 -13.12 -11.88 15.54
N LYS A 288 -13.21 -10.84 16.33
CA LYS A 288 -14.04 -9.65 16.03
C LYS A 288 -13.51 -8.82 14.85
N TYR A 289 -12.25 -8.99 14.50
CA TYR A 289 -11.58 -8.23 13.43
C TYR A 289 -11.29 -9.13 12.23
N ALA A 290 -11.46 -8.58 11.03
CA ALA A 290 -11.13 -9.29 9.79
C ALA A 290 -9.64 -9.69 9.72
N TYR A 291 -8.78 -8.87 10.34
CA TYR A 291 -7.34 -9.12 10.44
C TYR A 291 -6.92 -9.18 11.91
N PRO A 292 -6.31 -10.28 12.37
CA PRO A 292 -5.90 -10.48 13.77
C PRO A 292 -5.04 -9.36 14.34
N VAL A 293 -4.16 -8.77 13.53
CA VAL A 293 -3.25 -7.67 13.93
C VAL A 293 -4.00 -6.46 14.50
N GLN A 294 -5.21 -6.19 14.05
CA GLN A 294 -6.05 -5.09 14.54
C GLN A 294 -6.46 -5.27 16.00
N SER A 295 -6.51 -6.51 16.48
CA SER A 295 -6.87 -6.84 17.85
C SER A 295 -5.70 -6.79 18.83
N PHE A 296 -4.46 -6.89 18.34
CA PHE A 296 -3.27 -7.11 19.19
C PHE A 296 -3.07 -6.03 20.23
N ARG A 297 -3.36 -4.76 19.89
CA ARG A 297 -3.31 -3.65 20.85
C ARG A 297 -4.33 -3.80 21.97
N SER A 298 -5.54 -4.23 21.65
CA SER A 298 -6.60 -4.52 22.63
C SER A 298 -6.24 -5.73 23.47
N CYS A 299 -5.73 -6.79 22.86
CA CYS A 299 -5.27 -8.00 23.57
C CYS A 299 -4.15 -7.68 24.55
N PHE A 300 -3.16 -6.90 24.13
CA PHE A 300 -2.06 -6.47 24.99
C PHE A 300 -2.57 -5.62 26.16
N GLY A 301 -3.41 -4.62 25.89
CA GLY A 301 -3.99 -3.77 26.93
C GLY A 301 -4.77 -4.57 27.97
N ILE A 302 -5.50 -5.62 27.55
CA ILE A 302 -6.22 -6.53 28.45
C ILE A 302 -5.23 -7.35 29.31
N LEU A 303 -4.24 -7.98 28.69
CA LEU A 303 -3.28 -8.83 29.40
C LEU A 303 -2.43 -8.05 30.41
N ARG A 304 -2.12 -6.78 30.12
CA ARG A 304 -1.40 -5.91 31.05
C ARG A 304 -2.13 -5.68 32.38
N TYR A 305 -3.44 -5.87 32.42
CA TYR A 305 -4.17 -5.76 33.68
C TYR A 305 -3.86 -6.88 34.67
N ALA A 306 -3.34 -8.04 34.22
CA ALA A 306 -2.83 -9.06 35.11
C ALA A 306 -1.63 -8.57 35.93
N GLU A 307 -0.76 -7.75 35.36
CA GLU A 307 0.39 -7.15 36.06
C GLU A 307 -0.06 -6.02 36.98
N LYS A 308 -1.07 -5.24 36.56
CA LYS A 308 -1.53 -4.07 37.33
C LYS A 308 -2.43 -4.42 38.51
N TYR A 309 -3.25 -5.45 38.39
CA TYR A 309 -4.22 -5.86 39.43
C TYR A 309 -3.88 -7.23 40.01
N SER A 310 -4.14 -8.32 39.32
CA SER A 310 -3.62 -9.68 39.52
C SER A 310 -4.13 -10.59 38.38
N PRO A 311 -3.48 -11.73 38.13
CA PRO A 311 -3.97 -12.75 37.19
C PRO A 311 -5.38 -13.24 37.53
N GLU A 312 -5.66 -13.47 38.82
CA GLU A 312 -6.94 -14.00 39.32
C GLU A 312 -8.07 -12.97 39.14
N ALA A 313 -7.78 -11.69 39.42
CA ALA A 313 -8.76 -10.61 39.19
C ALA A 313 -9.10 -10.48 37.70
N LEU A 314 -8.09 -10.56 36.83
CA LEU A 314 -8.32 -10.51 35.38
C LEU A 314 -9.12 -11.74 34.92
N GLU A 315 -8.81 -12.94 35.39
CA GLU A 315 -9.51 -14.15 35.00
C GLU A 315 -11.00 -14.10 35.40
N ARG A 316 -11.33 -13.63 36.60
CA ARG A 316 -12.71 -13.44 37.06
C ARG A 316 -13.44 -12.38 36.19
N CYS A 317 -12.80 -11.25 35.96
CA CYS A 317 -13.37 -10.19 35.10
C CYS A 317 -13.63 -10.70 33.69
N CYS A 318 -12.69 -11.46 33.13
CA CYS A 318 -12.82 -12.05 31.80
C CYS A 318 -13.94 -13.10 31.75
N LYS A 319 -14.13 -13.90 32.81
CA LYS A 319 -15.20 -14.87 32.90
C LYS A 319 -16.57 -14.21 32.81
N ASP A 320 -16.78 -13.14 33.56
CA ASP A 320 -18.05 -12.40 33.53
C ASP A 320 -18.27 -11.66 32.22
N ALA A 321 -17.20 -11.11 31.62
CA ALA A 321 -17.25 -10.49 30.32
C ALA A 321 -17.65 -11.47 29.20
N VAL A 322 -17.11 -12.71 29.24
CA VAL A 322 -17.45 -13.77 28.29
C VAL A 322 -18.91 -14.20 28.47
N LEU A 323 -19.35 -14.43 29.69
CA LEU A 323 -20.74 -14.78 30.00
C LEU A 323 -21.74 -13.69 29.57
N ALA A 324 -21.38 -12.42 29.73
CA ALA A 324 -22.17 -11.28 29.32
C ALA A 324 -22.08 -10.97 27.80
N GLY A 325 -21.27 -11.69 27.03
CA GLY A 325 -21.02 -11.42 25.60
C GLY A 325 -20.33 -10.09 25.33
N ARG A 326 -19.68 -9.48 26.32
CA ARG A 326 -19.03 -8.16 26.23
C ARG A 326 -17.50 -8.26 26.11
N CYS A 327 -17.03 -9.06 25.16
CA CYS A 327 -15.61 -9.31 24.92
C CYS A 327 -14.95 -8.10 24.20
N ASN A 328 -14.60 -7.05 24.93
CA ASN A 328 -13.86 -5.89 24.40
C ASN A 328 -13.00 -5.21 25.47
N TYR A 329 -11.97 -4.46 25.01
CA TYR A 329 -11.04 -3.75 25.89
C TYR A 329 -11.74 -2.75 26.82
N SER A 330 -12.68 -1.97 26.30
CA SER A 330 -13.36 -0.91 27.06
C SER A 330 -14.16 -1.49 28.25
N TYR A 331 -14.81 -2.64 28.08
CA TYR A 331 -15.51 -3.30 29.17
C TYR A 331 -14.54 -3.74 30.27
N ILE A 332 -13.46 -4.43 29.93
CA ILE A 332 -12.44 -4.87 30.90
C ILE A 332 -11.82 -3.65 31.60
N CYS A 333 -11.46 -2.60 30.86
CA CYS A 333 -10.90 -1.37 31.43
C CYS A 333 -11.80 -0.75 32.51
N ASN A 334 -13.11 -0.75 32.29
CA ASN A 334 -14.07 -0.11 33.18
C ASN A 334 -14.44 -0.98 34.38
N THR A 335 -14.31 -2.31 34.29
CA THR A 335 -14.81 -3.24 35.30
C THR A 335 -13.72 -3.89 36.14
N ILE A 336 -12.48 -4.00 35.64
CA ILE A 336 -11.40 -4.72 36.31
C ILE A 336 -11.10 -4.23 37.75
N SER A 337 -11.25 -2.93 37.99
CA SER A 337 -11.01 -2.33 39.30
C SER A 337 -11.96 -2.84 40.40
N THR A 338 -13.16 -3.32 40.05
CA THR A 338 -14.14 -3.86 41.01
C THR A 338 -13.72 -5.23 41.49
N TYR A 339 -13.02 -6.02 40.68
CA TYR A 339 -12.55 -7.38 41.03
C TYR A 339 -11.29 -7.37 41.88
N HIS A 340 -10.61 -6.25 42.00
CA HIS A 340 -9.42 -6.13 42.87
C HIS A 340 -9.78 -5.85 44.32
N LYS A 341 -11.00 -5.36 44.59
CA LYS A 341 -11.45 -4.94 45.94
C LYS A 341 -12.13 -6.03 46.76
N GLU A 342 -12.40 -7.23 46.19
CA GLU A 342 -12.99 -8.33 46.93
C GLU A 342 -11.92 -9.21 47.58
N PRO A 343 -11.83 -9.26 48.94
CA PRO A 343 -11.02 -10.28 49.61
C PRO A 343 -11.68 -11.66 49.39
N LEU A 344 -10.85 -12.69 49.21
CA LEU A 344 -11.24 -14.08 49.13
C LEU A 344 -12.17 -14.42 50.31
N GLN A 345 -13.46 -14.64 50.06
CA GLN A 345 -14.29 -15.39 51.02
C GLN A 345 -13.80 -16.83 51.01
N SER A 346 -13.00 -17.17 52.01
CA SER A 346 -12.68 -18.57 52.37
C SER A 346 -13.96 -19.25 52.79
N THR A 347 -14.53 -20.11 52.00
CA THR A 347 -15.47 -21.14 52.45
C THR A 347 -14.71 -22.16 53.27
N MET A 348 -14.72 -21.97 54.57
CA MET A 348 -14.45 -23.07 55.52
C MET A 348 -15.74 -23.89 55.72
N PRO A 349 -15.68 -25.23 55.82
CA PRO A 349 -16.83 -26.06 56.14
C PRO A 349 -17.18 -25.92 57.62
N GLN A 350 -18.47 -25.70 57.85
CA GLN A 350 -19.04 -25.77 59.22
C GLN A 350 -18.97 -27.21 59.69
N SER A 351 -18.25 -27.46 60.78
CA SER A 351 -18.45 -28.63 61.64
C SER A 351 -19.32 -28.25 62.82
N SER A 352 -20.35 -29.06 63.07
CA SER A 352 -21.39 -28.95 64.02
C SER A 352 -20.90 -29.01 65.49
N PRO A 353 -21.77 -28.66 66.52
CA PRO A 353 -21.34 -28.40 67.88
C PRO A 353 -21.38 -29.63 68.70
N ASN A 354 -20.54 -29.69 69.75
CA ASN A 354 -20.79 -30.50 70.94
C ASN A 354 -20.53 -29.67 72.17
N GLU A 355 -21.49 -29.88 73.11
CA GLU A 355 -21.65 -29.36 74.45
C GLU A 355 -20.45 -29.70 75.35
N ASP A 356 -20.08 -28.84 76.25
CA ASP A 356 -20.23 -29.01 77.72
C ASP A 356 -19.34 -28.04 78.47
N ALA A 357 -20.01 -27.50 79.53
CA ALA A 357 -19.59 -27.18 80.84
C ALA A 357 -18.61 -26.02 81.13
N ALA A 358 -19.21 -25.01 81.67
CA ALA A 358 -19.17 -24.47 83.02
C ALA A 358 -17.89 -23.80 83.55
N THR A 359 -18.16 -22.68 84.14
CA THR A 359 -17.69 -22.08 85.39
C THR A 359 -16.72 -20.91 85.34
N ALA A 360 -17.28 -19.76 85.51
CA ALA A 360 -17.10 -18.76 86.56
C ALA A 360 -15.76 -18.02 86.76
N VAL A 361 -15.94 -16.77 87.01
CA VAL A 361 -15.34 -15.86 88.00
C VAL A 361 -14.53 -14.68 87.45
N SER A 362 -15.18 -13.55 87.48
CA SER A 362 -14.92 -12.22 87.99
C SER A 362 -13.47 -11.65 87.97
N GLY A 363 -13.45 -10.39 87.66
CA GLY A 363 -12.34 -9.50 88.01
C GLY A 363 -12.32 -8.22 87.21
N ALA A 364 -12.94 -7.21 87.81
CA ALA A 364 -12.92 -5.79 87.37
C ALA A 364 -11.55 -5.16 87.67
N TYR A 365 -11.29 -4.07 86.97
CA TYR A 365 -10.80 -2.75 87.35
C TYR A 365 -10.04 -2.12 86.14
N LYS A 366 -10.55 -1.04 85.64
CA LYS A 366 -10.35 0.39 85.85
C LYS A 366 -9.03 1.00 85.27
N ASP A 367 -9.30 1.95 84.44
CA ASP A 367 -8.79 3.35 84.27
C ASP A 367 -7.25 3.55 84.28
N ASP A 368 -6.68 4.30 83.49
CA ASP A 368 -6.71 5.73 83.19
C ASP A 368 -5.54 6.15 82.23
N ASP A 369 -5.84 7.14 81.47
CA ASP A 369 -5.04 8.28 80.97
C ASP A 369 -3.53 8.15 80.58
N SER A 370 -3.23 8.47 79.33
CA SER A 370 -2.53 9.68 78.90
C SER A 370 -2.39 9.70 77.39
#